data_da8ff5e06e304257af3efdbf1a4cd0e3
#
_entry.id   da8ff5e06e304257af3efdbf1a4cd0e3
#
_cell.length_a   1.000
_cell.length_b   1.000
_cell.length_c   1.000
_cell.angle_alpha   90.00
_cell.angle_beta   90.00
_cell.angle_gamma   90.00
#
_symmetry.space_group_name_H-M   'P 1'
#
loop_
_entity.id
_entity.type
_entity.pdbx_description
1 polymer ?
#
loop_
_entity_poly.entity_id
_entity_poly.type
_entity_poly.pdbx_seq_one_letter_code
_entity_poly.pdbx_strand_id
1 'polypeptide(L)'
;MTKNTKSFVLPLTFIGIMFFAIGFALGINSLLVPVLQKSLGISNTASYLIIAATFIPFLVFGYPAGLTIKAIGYKRTMSLSFFIFAIAFYLFILSADQESFTLFLLASFISGAANAYLQASVNPYITILGPLDSAAKRISIMGICNKLAWPIPAIFIVWLLGKDVNLIGIEDLNKPFIIIICAFIALGIMAFFAPLPEVKAAGEDESENEAEACPYAATKTSVFQFPHLLLGCLALFLYVGVETVSLGTLVDYAKEL
;
A
#
# COMPACT_ATOMS: atom_id res chain seq x y z
N MET A 1 39.30 -15.85 0.28
CA MET A 1 38.38 -15.05 -0.56
C MET A 1 37.31 -14.48 0.31
N THR A 2 37.44 -13.23 0.74
CA THR A 2 36.45 -12.52 1.54
C THR A 2 35.26 -12.21 0.65
N LYS A 3 34.16 -12.95 0.82
CA LYS A 3 32.86 -12.63 0.22
C LYS A 3 32.50 -11.22 0.65
N ASN A 4 32.55 -10.30 -0.29
CA ASN A 4 32.09 -8.91 -0.13
C ASN A 4 30.58 -8.98 0.11
N THR A 5 30.16 -9.15 1.36
CA THR A 5 28.76 -9.12 1.77
C THR A 5 28.28 -7.68 1.59
N LYS A 6 27.73 -7.38 0.41
CA LYS A 6 27.05 -6.11 0.18
C LYS A 6 26.04 -5.95 1.32
N SER A 7 26.17 -4.89 2.09
CA SER A 7 25.26 -4.62 3.20
C SER A 7 23.86 -4.35 2.64
N PHE A 8 22.90 -5.26 2.91
CA PHE A 8 21.51 -5.11 2.53
C PHE A 8 20.71 -4.24 3.51
N VAL A 9 21.36 -3.74 4.57
CA VAL A 9 20.69 -2.98 5.64
C VAL A 9 20.03 -1.72 5.07
N LEU A 10 20.76 -0.94 4.27
CA LEU A 10 20.22 0.30 3.70
C LEU A 10 19.03 0.06 2.77
N PRO A 11 19.10 -0.83 1.76
CA PRO A 11 17.93 -1.17 0.95
C PRO A 11 16.75 -1.70 1.76
N LEU A 12 16.99 -2.54 2.76
CA LEU A 12 15.93 -3.07 3.65
C LEU A 12 15.25 -1.96 4.46
N THR A 13 16.02 -0.97 4.94
CA THR A 13 15.46 0.18 5.66
C THR A 13 14.55 1.00 4.75
N PHE A 14 14.97 1.28 3.52
CA PHE A 14 14.12 1.97 2.54
C PHE A 14 12.82 1.23 2.26
N ILE A 15 12.90 -0.08 2.05
CA ILE A 15 11.72 -0.92 1.84
C ILE A 15 10.83 -0.93 3.10
N GLY A 16 11.40 -0.97 4.29
CA GLY A 16 10.67 -0.83 5.55
C GLY A 16 9.88 0.46 5.66
N ILE A 17 10.46 1.59 5.25
CA ILE A 17 9.77 2.88 5.17
C ILE A 17 8.60 2.83 4.18
N MET A 18 8.75 2.15 3.04
CA MET A 18 7.68 1.98 2.06
C MET A 18 6.55 1.12 2.60
N PHE A 19 6.84 0.02 3.29
CA PHE A 19 5.82 -0.79 3.97
C PHE A 19 5.11 -0.01 5.08
N PHE A 20 5.85 0.81 5.80
CA PHE A 20 5.25 1.74 6.77
C PHE A 20 4.30 2.72 6.08
N ALA A 21 4.70 3.32 4.96
CA ALA A 21 3.85 4.25 4.20
C ALA A 21 2.56 3.59 3.69
N ILE A 22 2.61 2.32 3.27
CA ILE A 22 1.42 1.52 2.90
C ILE A 22 0.44 1.43 4.07
N GLY A 23 0.92 1.00 5.24
CA GLY A 23 0.09 0.87 6.45
C GLY A 23 -0.46 2.21 6.92
N PHE A 24 0.36 3.26 6.87
CA PHE A 24 -0.03 4.62 7.21
C PHE A 24 -1.16 5.14 6.32
N ALA A 25 -1.05 4.97 4.99
CA ALA A 25 -2.08 5.40 4.05
C ALA A 25 -3.42 4.67 4.26
N LEU A 26 -3.38 3.35 4.52
CA LEU A 26 -4.58 2.58 4.86
C LEU A 26 -5.18 3.01 6.21
N GLY A 27 -4.34 3.33 7.19
CA GLY A 27 -4.77 3.84 8.49
C GLY A 27 -5.49 5.18 8.39
N ILE A 28 -5.06 6.08 7.49
CA ILE A 28 -5.76 7.35 7.23
C ILE A 28 -7.17 7.08 6.70
N ASN A 29 -7.33 6.21 5.70
CA ASN A 29 -8.65 5.90 5.16
C ASN A 29 -9.59 5.35 6.25
N SER A 30 -9.08 4.54 7.17
CA SER A 30 -9.86 4.03 8.30
C SER A 30 -10.27 5.12 9.29
N LEU A 31 -9.38 6.08 9.54
CA LEU A 31 -9.67 7.22 10.41
C LEU A 31 -10.72 8.16 9.81
N LEU A 32 -10.71 8.32 8.48
CA LEU A 32 -11.62 9.23 7.78
C LEU A 32 -13.08 8.78 7.82
N VAL A 33 -13.35 7.48 7.92
CA VAL A 33 -14.71 6.95 7.98
C VAL A 33 -15.53 7.58 9.10
N PRO A 34 -15.15 7.53 10.39
CA PRO A 34 -15.92 8.14 11.47
C PRO A 34 -15.98 9.68 11.39
N VAL A 35 -14.92 10.32 10.91
CA VAL A 35 -14.90 11.78 10.73
C VAL A 35 -15.95 12.22 9.70
N LEU A 36 -16.05 11.51 8.59
CA LEU A 36 -17.04 11.79 7.54
C LEU A 36 -18.47 11.46 7.96
N GLN A 37 -18.66 10.35 8.68
CA GLN A 37 -19.98 10.03 9.24
C GLN A 37 -20.51 11.18 10.07
N LYS A 38 -19.65 11.76 10.90
CA LYS A 38 -20.02 12.86 11.78
C LYS A 38 -20.19 14.19 11.04
N SER A 39 -19.26 14.55 10.16
CA SER A 39 -19.23 15.86 9.50
C SER A 39 -20.24 15.99 8.37
N LEU A 40 -20.45 14.91 7.59
CA LEU A 40 -21.35 14.91 6.42
C LEU A 40 -22.68 14.18 6.68
N GLY A 41 -22.90 13.64 7.90
CA GLY A 41 -24.12 12.92 8.24
C GLY A 41 -24.33 11.65 7.41
N ILE A 42 -23.25 10.98 6.98
CA ILE A 42 -23.32 9.82 6.10
C ILE A 42 -23.80 8.60 6.88
N SER A 43 -24.70 7.82 6.26
CA SER A 43 -25.18 6.57 6.86
C SER A 43 -24.06 5.53 6.99
N ASN A 44 -24.22 4.59 7.91
CA ASN A 44 -23.29 3.46 8.06
C ASN A 44 -23.11 2.69 6.74
N THR A 45 -24.20 2.52 5.99
CA THR A 45 -24.16 1.85 4.66
C THR A 45 -23.31 2.62 3.66
N ALA A 46 -23.41 3.95 3.62
CA ALA A 46 -22.60 4.78 2.72
C ALA A 46 -21.11 4.75 3.09
N SER A 47 -20.78 4.55 4.37
CA SER A 47 -19.39 4.43 4.83
C SER A 47 -18.66 3.21 4.24
N TYR A 48 -19.39 2.12 3.98
CA TYR A 48 -18.81 0.95 3.31
C TYR A 48 -18.37 1.24 1.86
N LEU A 49 -18.96 2.28 1.21
CA LEU A 49 -18.51 2.71 -0.12
C LEU A 49 -17.07 3.28 -0.07
N ILE A 50 -16.65 3.87 1.04
CA ILE A 50 -15.28 4.37 1.22
C ILE A 50 -14.30 3.19 1.22
N ILE A 51 -14.65 2.13 1.96
CA ILE A 51 -13.86 0.90 2.00
C ILE A 51 -13.81 0.28 0.61
N ALA A 52 -14.95 0.16 -0.07
CA ALA A 52 -15.02 -0.37 -1.43
C ALA A 52 -14.20 0.48 -2.40
N ALA A 53 -14.31 1.81 -2.37
CA ALA A 53 -13.54 2.72 -3.20
C ALA A 53 -12.02 2.58 -2.97
N THR A 54 -11.60 2.29 -1.74
CA THR A 54 -10.18 2.07 -1.41
C THR A 54 -9.66 0.73 -1.93
N PHE A 55 -10.48 -0.34 -1.90
CA PHE A 55 -9.99 -1.69 -2.23
C PHE A 55 -10.28 -2.13 -3.67
N ILE A 56 -11.32 -1.63 -4.33
CA ILE A 56 -11.61 -1.92 -5.76
C ILE A 56 -10.40 -1.63 -6.66
N PRO A 57 -9.61 -0.55 -6.47
CA PRO A 57 -8.42 -0.29 -7.25
C PRO A 57 -7.39 -1.42 -7.27
N PHE A 58 -7.29 -2.23 -6.22
CA PHE A 58 -6.37 -3.37 -6.20
C PHE A 58 -6.73 -4.40 -7.28
N LEU A 59 -8.02 -4.60 -7.53
CA LEU A 59 -8.48 -5.48 -8.60
C LEU A 59 -8.22 -4.88 -9.99
N VAL A 60 -8.47 -3.57 -10.14
CA VAL A 60 -8.37 -2.88 -11.42
C VAL A 60 -6.92 -2.60 -11.81
N PHE A 61 -6.11 -2.13 -10.86
CA PHE A 61 -4.74 -1.67 -11.12
C PHE A 61 -3.65 -2.71 -10.86
N GLY A 62 -3.99 -3.92 -10.40
CA GLY A 62 -2.99 -4.97 -10.23
C GLY A 62 -2.25 -5.33 -11.51
N TYR A 63 -2.97 -5.52 -12.61
CA TYR A 63 -2.38 -5.80 -13.92
C TYR A 63 -1.65 -4.58 -14.52
N PRO A 64 -2.24 -3.38 -14.61
CA PRO A 64 -1.53 -2.16 -15.03
C PRO A 64 -0.25 -1.88 -14.23
N ALA A 65 -0.25 -2.11 -12.92
CA ALA A 65 0.94 -1.96 -12.09
C ALA A 65 2.07 -2.90 -12.53
N GLY A 66 1.74 -4.17 -12.83
CA GLY A 66 2.69 -5.14 -13.38
C GLY A 66 3.30 -4.69 -14.71
N LEU A 67 2.46 -4.16 -15.63
CA LEU A 67 2.92 -3.60 -16.90
C LEU A 67 3.85 -2.38 -16.69
N THR A 68 3.51 -1.52 -15.73
CA THR A 68 4.32 -0.35 -15.38
C THR A 68 5.68 -0.78 -14.83
N ILE A 69 5.71 -1.78 -13.94
CA ILE A 69 6.96 -2.34 -13.41
C ILE A 69 7.84 -2.89 -14.55
N LYS A 70 7.23 -3.62 -15.49
CA LYS A 70 7.95 -4.13 -16.66
C LYS A 70 8.50 -3.00 -17.54
N ALA A 71 7.78 -1.89 -17.67
CA ALA A 71 8.18 -0.76 -18.55
C ALA A 71 9.25 0.14 -17.91
N ILE A 72 9.12 0.50 -16.63
CA ILE A 72 9.97 1.50 -15.98
C ILE A 72 10.76 0.97 -14.77
N GLY A 73 10.57 -0.29 -14.38
CA GLY A 73 11.23 -0.94 -13.26
C GLY A 73 10.56 -0.70 -11.91
N TYR A 74 10.96 -1.48 -10.91
CA TYR A 74 10.39 -1.44 -9.56
C TYR A 74 10.55 -0.07 -8.89
N LYS A 75 11.76 0.47 -8.91
CA LYS A 75 12.13 1.72 -8.23
C LYS A 75 11.30 2.92 -8.71
N ARG A 76 11.17 3.08 -10.03
CA ARG A 76 10.40 4.19 -10.61
C ARG A 76 8.90 4.02 -10.37
N THR A 77 8.41 2.78 -10.36
CA THR A 77 7.01 2.49 -10.02
C THR A 77 6.70 2.82 -8.57
N MET A 78 7.61 2.52 -7.63
CA MET A 78 7.50 2.94 -6.22
C MET A 78 7.44 4.48 -6.11
N SER A 79 8.33 5.18 -6.80
CA SER A 79 8.32 6.65 -6.83
C SER A 79 7.02 7.20 -7.38
N LEU A 80 6.54 6.67 -8.51
CA LEU A 80 5.27 7.06 -9.13
C LEU A 80 4.09 6.90 -8.16
N SER A 81 4.03 5.79 -7.42
CA SER A 81 2.96 5.54 -6.47
C SER A 81 2.88 6.61 -5.37
N PHE A 82 4.01 7.11 -4.89
CA PHE A 82 4.04 8.18 -3.90
C PHE A 82 3.50 9.52 -4.44
N PHE A 83 3.76 9.83 -5.70
CA PHE A 83 3.16 11.01 -6.34
C PHE A 83 1.66 10.86 -6.54
N ILE A 84 1.18 9.65 -6.89
CA ILE A 84 -0.26 9.37 -6.96
C ILE A 84 -0.91 9.52 -5.57
N PHE A 85 -0.25 9.07 -4.49
CA PHE A 85 -0.70 9.33 -3.13
C PHE A 85 -0.82 10.82 -2.83
N ALA A 86 0.19 11.63 -3.19
CA ALA A 86 0.14 13.08 -2.97
C ALA A 86 -1.07 13.72 -3.68
N ILE A 87 -1.39 13.28 -4.90
CA ILE A 87 -2.60 13.71 -5.62
C ILE A 87 -3.87 13.27 -4.87
N ALA A 88 -3.92 12.04 -4.39
CA ALA A 88 -5.08 11.53 -3.63
C ALA A 88 -5.30 12.35 -2.35
N PHE A 89 -4.24 12.66 -1.60
CA PHE A 89 -4.35 13.48 -0.38
C PHE A 89 -4.74 14.93 -0.67
N TYR A 90 -4.30 15.48 -1.78
CA TYR A 90 -4.77 16.80 -2.23
C TYR A 90 -6.28 16.78 -2.57
N LEU A 91 -6.77 15.72 -3.21
CA LEU A 91 -8.20 15.55 -3.46
C LEU A 91 -9.01 15.36 -2.17
N PHE A 92 -8.45 14.76 -1.12
CA PHE A 92 -9.10 14.72 0.19
C PHE A 92 -9.29 16.12 0.77
N ILE A 93 -8.30 17.04 0.63
CA ILE A 93 -8.45 18.43 1.04
C ILE A 93 -9.56 19.13 0.27
N LEU A 94 -9.55 19.00 -1.07
CA LEU A 94 -10.62 19.58 -1.91
C LEU A 94 -12.00 19.01 -1.57
N SER A 95 -12.08 17.73 -1.25
CA SER A 95 -13.31 17.08 -0.81
C SER A 95 -13.82 17.65 0.52
N ALA A 96 -12.90 17.93 1.43
CA ALA A 96 -13.20 18.55 2.73
C ALA A 96 -13.74 19.98 2.54
N ASP A 97 -13.05 20.79 1.73
CA ASP A 97 -13.43 22.17 1.46
C ASP A 97 -14.78 22.30 0.73
N GLN A 98 -15.12 21.32 -0.10
CA GLN A 98 -16.38 21.29 -0.86
C GLN A 98 -17.49 20.46 -0.19
N GLU A 99 -17.23 19.87 0.97
CA GLU A 99 -18.14 18.97 1.67
C GLU A 99 -18.72 17.87 0.75
N SER A 100 -17.94 17.42 -0.24
CA SER A 100 -18.38 16.53 -1.30
C SER A 100 -17.99 15.07 -1.04
N PHE A 101 -18.98 14.25 -0.70
CA PHE A 101 -18.77 12.81 -0.52
C PHE A 101 -18.31 12.10 -1.81
N THR A 102 -18.81 12.52 -2.98
CA THR A 102 -18.37 11.94 -4.25
C THR A 102 -16.90 12.19 -4.54
N LEU A 103 -16.44 13.42 -4.27
CA LEU A 103 -15.02 13.76 -4.43
C LEU A 103 -14.15 12.98 -3.44
N PHE A 104 -14.68 12.73 -2.24
CA PHE A 104 -14.04 11.89 -1.24
C PHE A 104 -13.88 10.43 -1.70
N LEU A 105 -14.91 9.84 -2.31
CA LEU A 105 -14.84 8.50 -2.89
C LEU A 105 -13.81 8.44 -4.02
N LEU A 106 -13.72 9.48 -4.85
CA LEU A 106 -12.70 9.58 -5.89
C LEU A 106 -11.29 9.64 -5.31
N ALA A 107 -11.08 10.45 -4.26
CA ALA A 107 -9.81 10.53 -3.55
C ALA A 107 -9.41 9.18 -2.94
N SER A 108 -10.36 8.46 -2.32
CA SER A 108 -10.17 7.12 -1.77
C SER A 108 -9.80 6.11 -2.88
N PHE A 109 -10.45 6.20 -4.03
CA PHE A 109 -10.15 5.36 -5.19
C PHE A 109 -8.73 5.59 -5.71
N ILE A 110 -8.31 6.86 -5.85
CA ILE A 110 -6.95 7.21 -6.29
C ILE A 110 -5.91 6.79 -5.25
N SER A 111 -6.21 6.95 -3.95
CA SER A 111 -5.36 6.46 -2.86
C SER A 111 -5.20 4.94 -2.90
N GLY A 112 -6.30 4.22 -3.17
CA GLY A 112 -6.28 2.77 -3.38
C GLY A 112 -5.45 2.35 -4.59
N ALA A 113 -5.53 3.09 -5.71
CA ALA A 113 -4.71 2.86 -6.88
C ALA A 113 -3.21 3.06 -6.58
N ALA A 114 -2.86 4.16 -5.90
CA ALA A 114 -1.49 4.40 -5.44
C ALA A 114 -0.96 3.24 -4.58
N ASN A 115 -1.80 2.75 -3.67
CA ASN A 115 -1.48 1.62 -2.80
C ASN A 115 -1.28 0.32 -3.59
N ALA A 116 -2.12 0.05 -4.60
CA ALA A 116 -1.98 -1.10 -5.49
C ALA A 116 -0.64 -1.07 -6.24
N TYR A 117 -0.26 0.08 -6.81
CA TYR A 117 1.04 0.26 -7.47
C TYR A 117 2.22 0.07 -6.52
N LEU A 118 2.14 0.65 -5.31
CA LEU A 118 3.19 0.53 -4.33
C LEU A 118 3.36 -0.91 -3.86
N GLN A 119 2.27 -1.61 -3.53
CA GLN A 119 2.32 -3.01 -3.09
C GLN A 119 2.77 -3.95 -4.21
N ALA A 120 2.31 -3.75 -5.45
CA ALA A 120 2.75 -4.55 -6.59
C ALA A 120 4.26 -4.43 -6.83
N SER A 121 4.86 -3.29 -6.51
CA SER A 121 6.32 -3.10 -6.67
C SER A 121 7.13 -3.51 -5.45
N VAL A 122 6.68 -3.20 -4.23
CA VAL A 122 7.47 -3.42 -3.00
C VAL A 122 7.45 -4.89 -2.56
N ASN A 123 6.31 -5.59 -2.68
CA ASN A 123 6.18 -6.98 -2.25
C ASN A 123 7.10 -7.95 -3.00
N PRO A 124 7.15 -7.96 -4.35
CA PRO A 124 8.10 -8.79 -5.08
C PRO A 124 9.54 -8.34 -4.84
N TYR A 125 9.78 -7.03 -4.80
CA TYR A 125 11.12 -6.48 -4.63
C TYR A 125 11.80 -6.97 -3.34
N ILE A 126 11.10 -7.02 -2.20
CA ILE A 126 11.65 -7.53 -0.94
C ILE A 126 12.02 -9.01 -1.00
N THR A 127 11.32 -9.80 -1.82
CA THR A 127 11.63 -11.22 -1.99
C THR A 127 12.89 -11.44 -2.81
N ILE A 128 13.09 -10.61 -3.84
CA ILE A 128 14.22 -10.70 -4.77
C ILE A 128 15.48 -10.07 -4.14
N LEU A 129 15.31 -9.08 -3.26
CA LEU A 129 16.42 -8.37 -2.61
C LEU A 129 17.10 -9.24 -1.55
N GLY A 130 18.08 -10.07 -1.95
CA GLY A 130 18.91 -10.87 -1.05
C GLY A 130 18.63 -12.39 -1.13
N PRO A 131 19.19 -13.22 -0.22
CA PRO A 131 19.10 -14.67 -0.30
C PRO A 131 17.67 -15.18 -0.20
N LEU A 132 17.30 -16.15 -1.04
CA LEU A 132 15.95 -16.74 -1.07
C LEU A 132 15.56 -17.37 0.28
N ASP A 133 16.49 -18.02 0.97
CA ASP A 133 16.27 -18.68 2.26
C ASP A 133 15.74 -17.71 3.35
N SER A 134 16.02 -16.42 3.22
CA SER A 134 15.57 -15.40 4.17
C SER A 134 14.39 -14.56 3.67
N ALA A 135 13.84 -14.86 2.50
CA ALA A 135 12.75 -14.06 1.90
C ALA A 135 11.51 -14.01 2.79
N ALA A 136 11.06 -15.16 3.31
CA ALA A 136 9.91 -15.23 4.22
C ALA A 136 10.10 -14.38 5.49
N LYS A 137 11.31 -14.42 6.10
CA LYS A 137 11.63 -13.60 7.26
C LYS A 137 11.58 -12.10 6.94
N ARG A 138 12.10 -11.69 5.78
CA ARG A 138 12.06 -10.29 5.35
C ARG A 138 10.62 -9.79 5.16
N ILE A 139 9.79 -10.57 4.45
CA ILE A 139 8.37 -10.23 4.25
C ILE A 139 7.64 -10.10 5.59
N SER A 140 7.87 -11.05 6.52
CA SER A 140 7.22 -11.03 7.84
C SER A 140 7.59 -9.78 8.64
N ILE A 141 8.86 -9.38 8.66
CA ILE A 141 9.30 -8.15 9.32
C ILE A 141 8.65 -6.92 8.68
N MET A 142 8.57 -6.87 7.35
CA MET A 142 7.94 -5.76 6.65
C MET A 142 6.43 -5.73 6.89
N GLY A 143 5.78 -6.89 6.99
CA GLY A 143 4.37 -7.00 7.39
C GLY A 143 4.13 -6.41 8.78
N ILE A 144 5.01 -6.65 9.74
CA ILE A 144 4.95 -6.04 11.08
C ILE A 144 5.06 -4.51 10.97
N CYS A 145 6.03 -3.98 10.21
CA CYS A 145 6.16 -2.54 9.98
C CYS A 145 4.89 -1.92 9.40
N ASN A 146 4.27 -2.61 8.44
CA ASN A 146 3.01 -2.18 7.83
C ASN A 146 1.86 -2.12 8.86
N LYS A 147 1.69 -3.17 9.67
CA LYS A 147 0.61 -3.23 10.67
C LYS A 147 0.81 -2.24 11.82
N LEU A 148 2.04 -2.02 12.27
CA LEU A 148 2.36 -1.01 13.28
C LEU A 148 2.10 0.41 12.77
N ALA A 149 2.20 0.66 11.48
CA ALA A 149 1.92 1.96 10.88
C ALA A 149 0.42 2.30 10.83
N TRP A 150 -0.47 1.32 10.87
CA TRP A 150 -1.92 1.53 10.74
C TRP A 150 -2.53 2.49 11.79
N PRO A 151 -2.24 2.39 13.10
CA PRO A 151 -2.79 3.31 14.10
C PRO A 151 -2.11 4.68 14.14
N ILE A 152 -0.94 4.83 13.51
CA ILE A 152 -0.12 6.04 13.64
C ILE A 152 -0.80 7.29 13.06
N PRO A 153 -1.56 7.27 11.95
CA PRO A 153 -2.28 8.46 11.47
C PRO A 153 -3.20 9.07 12.52
N ALA A 154 -3.95 8.23 13.25
CA ALA A 154 -4.85 8.72 14.30
C ALA A 154 -4.06 9.41 15.43
N ILE A 155 -2.99 8.77 15.89
CA ILE A 155 -2.09 9.32 16.92
C ILE A 155 -1.46 10.64 16.43
N PHE A 156 -0.98 10.66 15.19
CA PHE A 156 -0.35 11.84 14.59
C PHE A 156 -1.31 13.02 14.50
N ILE A 157 -2.54 12.80 14.03
CA ILE A 157 -3.54 13.86 13.88
C ILE A 157 -3.98 14.39 15.25
N VAL A 158 -4.23 13.50 16.21
CA VAL A 158 -4.56 13.90 17.60
C VAL A 158 -3.43 14.72 18.21
N TRP A 159 -2.20 14.26 18.06
CA TRP A 159 -1.02 14.99 18.57
C TRP A 159 -0.84 16.35 17.90
N LEU A 160 -1.04 16.45 16.60
CA LEU A 160 -0.86 17.69 15.83
C LEU A 160 -1.95 18.72 16.13
N LEU A 161 -3.19 18.27 16.30
CA LEU A 161 -4.34 19.14 16.52
C LEU A 161 -4.60 19.44 18.00
N GLY A 162 -4.06 18.61 18.91
CA GLY A 162 -4.35 18.71 20.35
C GLY A 162 -5.81 18.46 20.70
N LYS A 163 -6.57 17.76 19.82
CA LYS A 163 -7.99 17.45 19.98
C LYS A 163 -8.19 15.95 20.07
N ASP A 164 -9.19 15.51 20.84
CA ASP A 164 -9.61 14.12 20.81
C ASP A 164 -10.16 13.71 19.44
N VAL A 165 -9.96 12.45 19.03
CA VAL A 165 -10.43 11.90 17.73
C VAL A 165 -11.91 12.20 17.49
N ASN A 166 -12.72 12.10 18.51
CA ASN A 166 -14.17 12.37 18.44
C ASN A 166 -14.53 13.83 18.23
N LEU A 167 -13.58 14.76 18.41
CA LEU A 167 -13.78 16.20 18.24
C LEU A 167 -13.20 16.71 16.92
N ILE A 168 -12.54 15.85 16.14
CA ILE A 168 -11.95 16.21 14.85
C ILE A 168 -13.08 16.35 13.82
N GLY A 169 -13.17 17.54 13.21
CA GLY A 169 -14.02 17.80 12.04
C GLY A 169 -13.24 17.65 10.73
N ILE A 170 -13.97 17.63 9.62
CA ILE A 170 -13.39 17.51 8.28
C ILE A 170 -12.46 18.69 7.96
N GLU A 171 -12.80 19.89 8.41
CA GLU A 171 -12.03 21.14 8.25
C GLU A 171 -10.68 21.12 9.00
N ASP A 172 -10.58 20.35 10.09
CA ASP A 172 -9.34 20.22 10.86
C ASP A 172 -8.27 19.39 10.10
N LEU A 173 -8.68 18.64 9.08
CA LEU A 173 -7.80 17.71 8.35
C LEU A 173 -6.88 18.40 7.33
N ASN A 174 -7.16 19.64 6.95
CA ASN A 174 -6.37 20.35 5.94
C ASN A 174 -4.89 20.46 6.31
N LYS A 175 -4.58 20.88 7.55
CA LYS A 175 -3.18 21.00 8.02
C LYS A 175 -2.45 19.65 8.07
N PRO A 176 -2.99 18.60 8.71
CA PRO A 176 -2.38 17.27 8.67
C PRO A 176 -2.14 16.77 7.26
N PHE A 177 -3.08 16.94 6.35
CA PHE A 177 -2.96 16.43 4.98
C PHE A 177 -1.90 17.15 4.17
N ILE A 178 -1.72 18.47 4.33
CA ILE A 178 -0.61 19.20 3.69
C ILE A 178 0.74 18.62 4.14
N ILE A 179 0.91 18.32 5.42
CA ILE A 179 2.14 17.71 5.94
C ILE A 179 2.34 16.32 5.32
N ILE A 180 1.28 15.53 5.22
CA ILE A 180 1.31 14.20 4.63
C ILE A 180 1.65 14.27 3.14
N ILE A 181 1.07 15.20 2.38
CA ILE A 181 1.39 15.44 0.97
C ILE A 181 2.89 15.73 0.81
N CYS A 182 3.43 16.64 1.61
CA CYS A 182 4.85 16.97 1.58
C CYS A 182 5.72 15.73 1.90
N ALA A 183 5.31 14.93 2.89
CA ALA A 183 5.99 13.69 3.24
C ALA A 183 5.95 12.67 2.10
N PHE A 184 4.81 12.46 1.45
CA PHE A 184 4.70 11.54 0.31
C PHE A 184 5.49 12.02 -0.91
N ILE A 185 5.51 13.32 -1.20
CA ILE A 185 6.35 13.89 -2.25
C ILE A 185 7.84 13.65 -1.93
N ALA A 186 8.25 13.90 -0.68
CA ALA A 186 9.62 13.64 -0.24
C ALA A 186 9.98 12.14 -0.35
N LEU A 187 9.06 11.24 0.03
CA LEU A 187 9.25 9.79 -0.15
C LEU A 187 9.35 9.40 -1.63
N GLY A 188 8.55 10.01 -2.51
CA GLY A 188 8.61 9.79 -3.95
C GLY A 188 9.96 10.20 -4.53
N ILE A 189 10.46 11.37 -4.16
CA ILE A 189 11.77 11.86 -4.56
C ILE A 189 12.87 10.95 -3.98
N MET A 190 12.78 10.61 -2.71
CA MET A 190 13.73 9.72 -2.05
C MET A 190 13.74 8.33 -2.72
N ALA A 191 12.57 7.77 -3.06
CA ALA A 191 12.46 6.49 -3.77
C ALA A 191 13.11 6.56 -5.16
N PHE A 192 12.97 7.69 -5.86
CA PHE A 192 13.57 7.90 -7.17
C PHE A 192 15.11 7.94 -7.13
N PHE A 193 15.70 8.57 -6.11
CA PHE A 193 17.14 8.69 -5.95
C PHE A 193 17.75 7.59 -5.06
N ALA A 194 16.92 6.77 -4.39
CA ALA A 194 17.43 5.73 -3.50
C ALA A 194 18.43 4.81 -4.21
N PRO A 195 19.52 4.41 -3.55
CA PRO A 195 20.50 3.47 -4.08
C PRO A 195 19.99 2.02 -4.01
N LEU A 196 18.75 1.83 -4.47
CA LEU A 196 18.14 0.51 -4.57
C LEU A 196 18.71 -0.18 -5.82
N PRO A 197 19.27 -1.40 -5.70
CA PRO A 197 19.72 -2.13 -6.88
C PRO A 197 18.51 -2.40 -7.78
N GLU A 198 18.68 -2.23 -9.08
CA GLU A 198 17.70 -2.74 -10.03
C GLU A 198 17.82 -4.26 -10.01
N VAL A 199 16.80 -4.90 -9.48
CA VAL A 199 16.74 -6.34 -9.37
C VAL A 199 15.63 -6.79 -10.33
N LYS A 200 15.98 -7.70 -11.22
CA LYS A 200 15.03 -8.36 -12.10
C LYS A 200 14.69 -9.72 -11.51
N ALA A 201 13.47 -10.16 -11.66
CA ALA A 201 13.10 -11.52 -11.30
C ALA A 201 13.77 -12.51 -12.27
N ALA A 202 14.05 -13.72 -11.81
CA ALA A 202 14.55 -14.79 -12.68
C ALA A 202 13.59 -15.00 -13.86
N GLY A 203 14.11 -14.93 -15.09
CA GLY A 203 13.33 -15.01 -16.32
C GLY A 203 12.85 -13.66 -16.88
N GLU A 204 13.20 -12.52 -16.28
CA GLU A 204 12.96 -11.19 -16.86
C GLU A 204 14.07 -10.76 -17.84
N ASP A 205 15.24 -11.40 -17.81
CA ASP A 205 16.32 -11.20 -18.78
C ASP A 205 16.25 -12.24 -19.91
N GLU A 206 16.05 -11.77 -21.14
CA GLU A 206 16.04 -12.61 -22.35
C GLU A 206 17.41 -13.33 -22.62
N SER A 207 18.45 -12.98 -21.84
CA SER A 207 19.81 -13.51 -21.96
C SER A 207 20.14 -14.68 -21.03
N GLU A 208 19.34 -14.94 -19.99
CA GLU A 208 19.49 -16.13 -19.17
C GLU A 208 18.80 -17.31 -19.87
N ASN A 209 19.57 -18.34 -20.19
CA ASN A 209 19.06 -19.56 -20.80
C ASN A 209 17.81 -20.02 -20.04
N GLU A 210 16.67 -20.08 -20.72
CA GLU A 210 15.37 -20.53 -20.18
C GLU A 210 15.45 -21.91 -19.46
N ALA A 211 16.53 -22.65 -19.69
CA ALA A 211 16.81 -23.96 -19.10
C ALA A 211 17.22 -23.91 -17.60
N GLU A 212 17.76 -22.79 -17.10
CA GLU A 212 18.08 -22.62 -15.67
C GLU A 212 16.95 -22.04 -14.85
N ALA A 213 15.97 -21.36 -15.49
CA ALA A 213 14.77 -20.86 -14.87
C ALA A 213 13.72 -21.97 -14.73
N CYS A 214 13.74 -22.68 -13.61
CA CYS A 214 12.71 -23.60 -13.17
C CYS A 214 12.14 -24.54 -14.27
N PRO A 215 12.64 -25.79 -14.44
CA PRO A 215 12.20 -26.71 -15.52
C PRO A 215 10.67 -26.92 -15.59
N TYR A 216 9.98 -26.69 -14.46
CA TYR A 216 8.53 -26.78 -14.36
C TYR A 216 7.81 -25.62 -15.07
N ALA A 217 8.44 -24.47 -15.22
CA ALA A 217 7.86 -23.29 -15.87
C ALA A 217 8.08 -23.30 -17.38
N ALA A 218 9.14 -23.92 -17.88
CA ALA A 218 9.54 -23.89 -19.29
C ALA A 218 8.48 -24.45 -20.28
N THR A 219 7.57 -25.32 -19.80
CA THR A 219 6.50 -25.93 -20.62
C THR A 219 5.17 -25.19 -20.52
N LYS A 220 5.07 -24.12 -19.71
CA LYS A 220 3.80 -23.46 -19.38
C LYS A 220 3.71 -22.10 -20.04
N THR A 221 2.62 -21.89 -20.77
CA THR A 221 2.34 -20.65 -21.52
C THR A 221 1.33 -19.74 -20.85
N SER A 222 0.69 -20.20 -19.75
CA SER A 222 -0.34 -19.43 -19.05
C SER A 222 -0.19 -19.53 -17.53
N VAL A 223 -0.46 -18.43 -16.85
CA VAL A 223 -0.48 -18.30 -15.38
C VAL A 223 -1.46 -19.31 -14.74
N PHE A 224 -2.56 -19.63 -15.42
CA PHE A 224 -3.57 -20.58 -14.95
C PHE A 224 -3.09 -22.05 -14.91
N GLN A 225 -1.95 -22.35 -15.50
CA GLN A 225 -1.34 -23.68 -15.46
C GLN A 225 -0.53 -23.95 -14.18
N PHE A 226 -0.49 -22.96 -13.24
CA PHE A 226 0.20 -23.07 -11.96
C PHE A 226 -0.83 -23.20 -10.83
N PRO A 227 -1.27 -24.41 -10.44
CA PRO A 227 -2.32 -24.60 -9.45
C PRO A 227 -1.97 -24.03 -8.07
N HIS A 228 -0.69 -24.10 -7.67
CA HIS A 228 -0.22 -23.51 -6.41
C HIS A 228 -0.37 -21.99 -6.38
N LEU A 229 -0.24 -21.30 -7.52
CA LEU A 229 -0.47 -19.87 -7.62
C LEU A 229 -1.95 -19.53 -7.45
N LEU A 230 -2.83 -20.28 -8.12
CA LEU A 230 -4.29 -20.09 -8.01
C LEU A 230 -4.79 -20.35 -6.59
N LEU A 231 -4.31 -21.44 -5.97
CA LEU A 231 -4.65 -21.76 -4.58
C LEU A 231 -4.09 -20.72 -3.62
N GLY A 232 -2.88 -20.21 -3.87
CA GLY A 232 -2.30 -19.10 -3.10
C GLY A 232 -3.11 -17.81 -3.22
N CYS A 233 -3.56 -17.46 -4.42
CA CYS A 233 -4.45 -16.31 -4.63
C CYS A 233 -5.78 -16.48 -3.89
N LEU A 234 -6.40 -17.66 -3.94
CA LEU A 234 -7.63 -17.95 -3.23
C LEU A 234 -7.44 -17.88 -1.71
N ALA A 235 -6.36 -18.46 -1.20
CA ALA A 235 -6.03 -18.43 0.23
C ALA A 235 -5.80 -16.98 0.72
N LEU A 236 -5.09 -16.17 -0.06
CA LEU A 236 -4.85 -14.76 0.25
C LEU A 236 -6.15 -13.96 0.20
N PHE A 237 -7.02 -14.20 -0.78
CA PHE A 237 -8.33 -13.57 -0.88
C PHE A 237 -9.18 -13.83 0.36
N LEU A 238 -9.28 -15.09 0.79
CA LEU A 238 -10.02 -15.47 1.99
C LEU A 238 -9.40 -14.88 3.26
N TYR A 239 -8.07 -14.90 3.38
CA TYR A 239 -7.35 -14.32 4.51
C TYR A 239 -7.61 -12.80 4.63
N VAL A 240 -7.41 -12.05 3.56
CA VAL A 240 -7.63 -10.59 3.56
C VAL A 240 -9.09 -10.25 3.81
N GLY A 241 -10.02 -11.06 3.27
CA GLY A 241 -11.45 -10.89 3.51
C GLY A 241 -11.80 -11.03 5.01
N VAL A 242 -11.35 -12.10 5.65
CA VAL A 242 -11.56 -12.31 7.10
C VAL A 242 -10.89 -11.20 7.92
N GLU A 243 -9.66 -10.82 7.58
CA GLU A 243 -8.94 -9.75 8.28
C GLU A 243 -9.70 -8.42 8.21
N THR A 244 -10.13 -8.03 7.01
CA THR A 244 -10.81 -6.74 6.78
C THR A 244 -12.16 -6.68 7.49
N VAL A 245 -12.95 -7.74 7.41
CA VAL A 245 -14.25 -7.83 8.11
C VAL A 245 -14.05 -7.78 9.61
N SER A 246 -13.12 -8.57 10.15
CA SER A 246 -12.87 -8.62 11.60
C SER A 246 -12.43 -7.28 12.17
N LEU A 247 -11.53 -6.56 11.46
CA LEU A 247 -11.08 -5.24 11.90
C LEU A 247 -12.17 -4.17 11.73
N GLY A 248 -12.98 -4.25 10.68
CA GLY A 248 -14.06 -3.30 10.42
C GLY A 248 -15.22 -3.41 11.39
N THR A 249 -15.56 -4.62 11.81
CA THR A 249 -16.71 -4.87 12.70
C THR A 249 -16.37 -4.84 14.19
N LEU A 250 -15.08 -4.98 14.55
CA LEU A 250 -14.65 -5.04 15.95
C LEU A 250 -15.05 -3.78 16.73
N VAL A 251 -14.91 -2.60 16.11
CA VAL A 251 -15.23 -1.31 16.75
C VAL A 251 -16.74 -1.19 16.98
N ASP A 252 -17.54 -1.58 16.01
CA ASP A 252 -19.00 -1.53 16.12
C ASP A 252 -19.50 -2.54 17.17
N TYR A 253 -18.95 -3.74 17.17
CA TYR A 253 -19.24 -4.75 18.20
C TYR A 253 -18.86 -4.29 19.61
N ALA A 254 -17.72 -3.60 19.76
CA ALA A 254 -17.28 -3.07 21.05
C ALA A 254 -18.16 -1.91 21.58
N LYS A 255 -18.91 -1.22 20.70
CA LYS A 255 -19.87 -0.18 21.11
C LYS A 255 -21.23 -0.73 21.55
N GLU A 256 -21.56 -1.95 21.11
CA GLU A 256 -22.82 -2.63 21.48
C GLU A 256 -22.73 -3.40 22.80
N LEU A 257 -21.50 -3.64 23.31
CA LEU A 257 -21.22 -4.24 24.62
C LEU A 257 -21.15 -3.18 25.71
#